data_87b9edee5b46a4adc9e7fdb96208a558
#
_entry.id   87b9edee5b46a4adc9e7fdb96208a558
#
_cell.length_a   1.000
_cell.length_b   1.000
_cell.length_c   1.000
_cell.angle_alpha   90.00
_cell.angle_beta   90.00
_cell.angle_gamma   90.00
#
_symmetry.space_group_name_H-M   'P 1'
#
loop_
_entity.id
_entity.type
_entity.pdbx_description
1 polymer ?
#
loop_
_entity_poly.entity_id
_entity_poly.type
_entity_poly.pdbx_seq_one_letter_code
_entity_poly.pdbx_strand_id
1 'polypeptide(L)'
;MNILVINAGSSSLKYQLLNPETQEILAKGLCERIGIDGKFTYKPSGKEAIKEADVAMPTHSEAIQAVLNALVAPSNGVIRSMDEIDAVGHRVVHGGEKFAKSVLITDDVMAAIEECNPLAPLHNPANLIGIRACQKLMPSVPMVAVFDTAFHQTMPSVAYTYALPYEYYTDDKVRRYGFHGTSHKYVAQRAAAMLGRPIEELKLISCHLGNGSSVTAIDGGKSVDTSMGFTPLAGLPMGTRAGDIDAGILEYLMHKHNMPIEKMLSVLNKESGVLGISGVSSDFRDLEAAGKQGNARAALAIKVFEYGVKKLIGSYAAAMGGVDAIIFTAGVGENGGSNRAEAVSGLEFMGVKIDPEKNKLRGQEIDISAEGATVRTLVIPTNEELMIAMDTAAIVNA
;
A
#
# COMPACT_ATOMS: atom_id res chain seq x y z
N MET A 1 -23.19 2.84 9.66
CA MET A 1 -22.14 3.77 10.10
C MET A 1 -21.41 4.33 8.87
N ASN A 2 -21.31 5.67 8.76
CA ASN A 2 -20.60 6.32 7.66
C ASN A 2 -19.21 6.74 8.12
N ILE A 3 -18.18 6.17 7.53
CA ILE A 3 -16.78 6.44 7.86
C ILE A 3 -16.15 7.30 6.76
N LEU A 4 -15.59 8.44 7.15
CA LEU A 4 -14.75 9.25 6.26
C LEU A 4 -13.31 8.77 6.36
N VAL A 5 -12.79 8.20 5.29
CA VAL A 5 -11.39 7.78 5.19
C VAL A 5 -10.56 8.89 4.58
N ILE A 6 -9.47 9.24 5.22
CA ILE A 6 -8.54 10.31 4.81
C ILE A 6 -7.13 9.73 4.66
N ASN A 7 -6.52 10.02 3.52
CA ASN A 7 -5.12 9.76 3.23
C ASN A 7 -4.45 11.05 2.78
N ALA A 8 -3.79 11.73 3.72
CA ALA A 8 -3.14 13.02 3.51
C ALA A 8 -1.67 12.82 3.12
N GLY A 9 -1.30 13.28 1.94
CA GLY A 9 0.08 13.42 1.47
C GLY A 9 0.57 14.86 1.61
N SER A 10 1.81 15.14 1.23
CA SER A 10 2.43 16.48 1.38
C SER A 10 1.69 17.58 0.61
N SER A 11 1.18 17.28 -0.58
CA SER A 11 0.46 18.23 -1.45
C SER A 11 -0.83 17.64 -2.03
N SER A 12 -1.33 16.57 -1.43
CA SER A 12 -2.55 15.89 -1.88
C SER A 12 -3.33 15.30 -0.71
N LEU A 13 -4.62 15.05 -0.93
CA LEU A 13 -5.48 14.40 0.04
C LEU A 13 -6.50 13.55 -0.72
N LYS A 14 -6.39 12.22 -0.59
CA LYS A 14 -7.38 11.27 -1.10
C LYS A 14 -8.40 11.00 0.00
N TYR A 15 -9.67 10.93 -0.37
CA TYR A 15 -10.75 10.68 0.60
C TYR A 15 -11.84 9.78 0.03
N GLN A 16 -12.53 9.13 0.95
CA GLN A 16 -13.69 8.31 0.65
C GLN A 16 -14.65 8.28 1.84
N LEU A 17 -15.92 8.59 1.59
CA LEU A 17 -16.99 8.38 2.55
C LEU A 17 -17.70 7.06 2.20
N LEU A 18 -17.73 6.12 3.11
CA LEU A 18 -18.31 4.79 2.87
C LEU A 18 -18.93 4.18 4.14
N ASN A 19 -19.83 3.24 3.91
CA ASN A 19 -20.38 2.39 4.96
C ASN A 19 -19.62 1.04 4.93
N PRO A 20 -18.85 0.67 5.97
CA PRO A 20 -18.07 -0.57 5.96
C PRO A 20 -18.92 -1.85 6.06
N GLU A 21 -20.14 -1.79 6.57
CA GLU A 21 -21.04 -2.95 6.71
C GLU A 21 -21.66 -3.33 5.37
N THR A 22 -22.19 -2.34 4.65
CA THR A 22 -22.79 -2.53 3.32
C THR A 22 -21.77 -2.47 2.19
N GLN A 23 -20.57 -1.98 2.48
CA GLN A 23 -19.48 -1.68 1.54
C GLN A 23 -19.87 -0.63 0.48
N GLU A 24 -20.92 0.12 0.75
CA GLU A 24 -21.39 1.18 -0.13
C GLU A 24 -20.48 2.40 -0.03
N ILE A 25 -19.99 2.85 -1.19
CA ILE A 25 -19.22 4.08 -1.32
C ILE A 25 -20.22 5.22 -1.62
N LEU A 26 -20.40 6.13 -0.66
CA LEU A 26 -21.26 7.30 -0.84
C LEU A 26 -20.58 8.36 -1.68
N ALA A 27 -19.31 8.66 -1.45
CA ALA A 27 -18.51 9.58 -2.24
C ALA A 27 -17.02 9.26 -2.14
N LYS A 28 -16.26 9.62 -3.17
CA LYS A 28 -14.79 9.58 -3.16
C LYS A 28 -14.21 10.74 -3.97
N GLY A 29 -12.95 11.03 -3.72
CA GLY A 29 -12.29 12.09 -4.49
C GLY A 29 -10.83 12.31 -4.09
N LEU A 30 -10.31 13.41 -4.62
CA LEU A 30 -8.92 13.76 -4.52
C LEU A 30 -8.78 15.30 -4.51
N CYS A 31 -8.01 15.80 -3.56
CA CYS A 31 -7.49 17.16 -3.59
C CYS A 31 -6.03 17.06 -4.00
N GLU A 32 -5.63 17.79 -5.01
CA GLU A 32 -4.26 17.81 -5.53
C GLU A 32 -3.70 19.21 -5.52
N ARG A 33 -2.38 19.34 -5.55
CA ARG A 33 -1.68 20.61 -5.64
C ARG A 33 -2.03 21.58 -4.48
N ILE A 34 -2.28 20.99 -3.29
CA ILE A 34 -2.50 21.75 -2.04
C ILE A 34 -1.27 22.63 -1.78
N GLY A 35 -1.51 23.89 -1.45
CA GLY A 35 -0.45 24.90 -1.28
C GLY A 35 0.05 25.53 -2.57
N ILE A 36 -0.51 25.18 -3.73
CA ILE A 36 -0.13 25.73 -5.04
C ILE A 36 -1.37 26.37 -5.69
N ASP A 37 -2.06 25.67 -6.55
CA ASP A 37 -3.22 26.17 -7.31
C ASP A 37 -4.48 25.30 -7.14
N GLY A 38 -4.42 24.29 -6.31
CA GLY A 38 -5.53 23.46 -5.87
C GLY A 38 -6.42 22.87 -6.97
N LYS A 39 -6.41 21.52 -7.10
CA LYS A 39 -7.34 20.80 -7.98
C LYS A 39 -8.23 19.89 -7.14
N PHE A 40 -9.54 20.03 -7.30
CA PHE A 40 -10.54 19.29 -6.53
C PHE A 40 -11.35 18.35 -7.41
N THR A 41 -11.36 17.09 -7.03
CA THR A 41 -12.20 16.04 -7.64
C THR A 41 -13.15 15.48 -6.59
N TYR A 42 -14.44 15.42 -6.91
CA TYR A 42 -15.49 14.84 -6.09
C TYR A 42 -16.38 13.94 -6.93
N LYS A 43 -16.54 12.70 -6.53
CA LYS A 43 -17.33 11.67 -7.24
C LYS A 43 -18.37 11.10 -6.28
N PRO A 44 -19.56 11.71 -6.18
CA PRO A 44 -20.68 11.17 -5.40
C PRO A 44 -21.31 9.97 -6.10
N SER A 45 -21.83 9.03 -5.32
CA SER A 45 -22.58 7.90 -5.87
C SER A 45 -23.91 8.37 -6.49
N GLY A 46 -24.17 7.95 -7.72
CA GLY A 46 -25.45 8.23 -8.41
C GLY A 46 -25.69 9.70 -8.78
N LYS A 47 -24.71 10.59 -8.65
CA LYS A 47 -24.84 12.02 -8.95
C LYS A 47 -23.69 12.52 -9.82
N GLU A 48 -23.83 13.77 -10.33
CA GLU A 48 -22.81 14.38 -11.19
C GLU A 48 -21.51 14.63 -10.43
N ALA A 49 -20.40 14.25 -11.03
CA ALA A 49 -19.08 14.41 -10.46
C ALA A 49 -18.47 15.79 -10.77
N ILE A 50 -17.74 16.34 -9.83
CA ILE A 50 -16.81 17.46 -10.04
C ILE A 50 -15.45 16.85 -10.40
N LYS A 51 -14.84 17.28 -11.51
CA LYS A 51 -13.56 16.76 -11.98
C LYS A 51 -12.55 17.89 -12.11
N GLU A 52 -11.44 17.79 -11.38
CA GLU A 52 -10.28 18.68 -11.45
C GLU A 52 -10.63 20.18 -11.42
N ALA A 53 -11.68 20.54 -10.65
CA ALA A 53 -12.06 21.94 -10.48
C ALA A 53 -10.98 22.76 -9.77
N ASP A 54 -10.78 23.99 -10.21
CA ASP A 54 -9.89 24.93 -9.54
C ASP A 54 -10.53 25.37 -8.21
N VAL A 55 -9.95 24.97 -7.10
CA VAL A 55 -10.38 25.33 -5.75
C VAL A 55 -9.16 25.75 -4.95
N ALA A 56 -9.22 26.96 -4.39
CA ALA A 56 -8.13 27.45 -3.56
C ALA A 56 -7.99 26.59 -2.28
N MET A 57 -6.90 25.89 -2.19
CA MET A 57 -6.56 25.01 -1.05
C MET A 57 -5.15 25.35 -0.57
N PRO A 58 -4.93 26.51 0.09
CA PRO A 58 -3.61 26.91 0.55
C PRO A 58 -3.03 25.97 1.59
N THR A 59 -3.87 25.26 2.35
CA THR A 59 -3.46 24.25 3.32
C THR A 59 -4.39 23.03 3.27
N HIS A 60 -4.04 21.97 4.01
CA HIS A 60 -4.91 20.79 4.18
C HIS A 60 -6.24 21.13 4.88
N SER A 61 -6.30 22.18 5.68
CA SER A 61 -7.56 22.61 6.32
C SER A 61 -8.58 23.03 5.28
N GLU A 62 -8.19 23.85 4.30
CA GLU A 62 -9.08 24.26 3.21
C GLU A 62 -9.42 23.08 2.29
N ALA A 63 -8.49 22.16 2.07
CA ALA A 63 -8.76 20.96 1.30
C ALA A 63 -9.83 20.09 1.99
N ILE A 64 -9.71 19.83 3.30
CA ILE A 64 -10.71 19.10 4.06
C ILE A 64 -12.03 19.85 4.12
N GLN A 65 -12.00 21.17 4.31
CA GLN A 65 -13.22 21.98 4.27
C GLN A 65 -13.94 21.88 2.91
N ALA A 66 -13.21 21.86 1.80
CA ALA A 66 -13.79 21.66 0.47
C ALA A 66 -14.45 20.28 0.33
N VAL A 67 -13.82 19.23 0.86
CA VAL A 67 -14.41 17.89 0.93
C VAL A 67 -15.71 17.92 1.73
N LEU A 68 -15.70 18.44 2.95
CA LEU A 68 -16.85 18.49 3.83
C LEU A 68 -18.01 19.29 3.21
N ASN A 69 -17.71 20.44 2.60
CA ASN A 69 -18.72 21.25 1.89
C ASN A 69 -19.35 20.48 0.71
N ALA A 70 -18.55 19.72 -0.04
CA ALA A 70 -19.06 18.91 -1.15
C ALA A 70 -19.95 17.75 -0.66
N LEU A 71 -19.64 17.14 0.47
CA LEU A 71 -20.43 16.03 1.04
C LEU A 71 -21.85 16.46 1.42
N VAL A 72 -22.06 17.72 1.86
CA VAL A 72 -23.37 18.25 2.28
C VAL A 72 -23.97 19.23 1.27
N ALA A 73 -23.38 19.40 0.09
CA ALA A 73 -23.84 20.36 -0.92
C ALA A 73 -25.30 20.07 -1.36
N PRO A 74 -26.18 21.08 -1.47
CA PRO A 74 -27.58 20.86 -1.83
C PRO A 74 -27.79 20.16 -3.18
N SER A 75 -26.88 20.39 -4.14
CA SER A 75 -26.99 19.85 -5.50
C SER A 75 -26.53 18.41 -5.63
N ASN A 76 -25.38 18.09 -5.06
CA ASN A 76 -24.71 16.80 -5.26
C ASN A 76 -24.11 16.19 -3.98
N GLY A 77 -24.43 16.74 -2.80
CA GLY A 77 -24.03 16.16 -1.52
C GLY A 77 -24.66 14.78 -1.28
N VAL A 78 -24.00 13.93 -0.54
CA VAL A 78 -24.41 12.54 -0.25
C VAL A 78 -24.90 12.35 1.18
N ILE A 79 -24.72 13.34 2.04
CA ILE A 79 -25.24 13.41 3.41
C ILE A 79 -25.94 14.77 3.61
N ARG A 80 -26.81 14.86 4.62
CA ARG A 80 -27.62 16.06 4.90
C ARG A 80 -26.91 17.03 5.84
N SER A 81 -26.11 16.48 6.75
CA SER A 81 -25.31 17.26 7.72
C SER A 81 -24.03 16.52 8.06
N MET A 82 -23.08 17.22 8.70
CA MET A 82 -21.82 16.64 9.17
C MET A 82 -22.04 15.58 10.27
N ASP A 83 -23.18 15.63 10.99
CA ASP A 83 -23.51 14.67 12.04
C ASP A 83 -23.75 13.25 11.49
N GLU A 84 -23.89 13.11 10.18
CA GLU A 84 -23.97 11.80 9.51
C GLU A 84 -22.58 11.16 9.26
N ILE A 85 -21.48 11.85 9.62
CA ILE A 85 -20.13 11.27 9.65
C ILE A 85 -19.90 10.72 11.06
N ASP A 86 -19.96 9.41 11.19
CA ASP A 86 -19.87 8.74 12.50
C ASP A 86 -18.43 8.67 13.03
N ALA A 87 -17.44 8.55 12.15
CA ALA A 87 -16.02 8.56 12.49
C ALA A 87 -15.12 8.89 11.30
N VAL A 88 -13.84 9.20 11.58
CA VAL A 88 -12.81 9.41 10.56
C VAL A 88 -11.70 8.40 10.74
N GLY A 89 -11.37 7.67 9.67
CA GLY A 89 -10.21 6.80 9.59
C GLY A 89 -9.06 7.49 8.86
N HIS A 90 -7.92 7.64 9.52
CA HIS A 90 -6.73 8.25 8.94
C HIS A 90 -5.68 7.20 8.61
N ARG A 91 -5.26 7.14 7.36
CA ARG A 91 -4.04 6.41 7.02
C ARG A 91 -2.83 7.16 7.57
N VAL A 92 -2.01 6.46 8.34
CA VAL A 92 -0.71 6.93 8.83
C VAL A 92 0.37 5.97 8.32
N VAL A 93 1.43 6.50 7.72
CA VAL A 93 2.42 5.65 7.05
C VAL A 93 3.22 4.85 8.05
N HIS A 94 3.70 5.44 9.14
CA HIS A 94 4.62 4.77 10.06
C HIS A 94 4.21 4.91 11.51
N GLY A 95 4.03 3.77 12.18
CA GLY A 95 3.71 3.68 13.60
C GLY A 95 4.88 3.27 14.51
N GLY A 96 6.08 3.05 13.92
CA GLY A 96 7.23 2.53 14.67
C GLY A 96 6.93 1.17 15.29
N GLU A 97 7.54 0.92 16.42
CA GLU A 97 7.24 -0.25 17.27
C GLU A 97 6.09 0.01 18.26
N LYS A 98 5.59 1.25 18.32
CA LYS A 98 4.56 1.67 19.28
C LYS A 98 3.16 1.17 18.91
N PHE A 99 2.90 0.98 17.60
CA PHE A 99 1.59 0.65 17.10
C PHE A 99 1.59 -0.68 16.32
N ALA A 100 1.10 -1.72 16.96
CA ALA A 100 0.88 -3.05 16.36
C ALA A 100 -0.55 -3.23 15.83
N LYS A 101 -1.42 -2.21 15.96
CA LYS A 101 -2.82 -2.19 15.49
C LYS A 101 -3.29 -0.76 15.31
N SER A 102 -4.43 -0.61 14.66
CA SER A 102 -5.14 0.67 14.57
C SER A 102 -5.59 1.14 15.96
N VAL A 103 -5.62 2.45 16.20
CA VAL A 103 -5.92 3.03 17.52
C VAL A 103 -6.77 4.29 17.42
N LEU A 104 -7.61 4.55 18.44
CA LEU A 104 -8.31 5.81 18.59
C LEU A 104 -7.28 6.93 18.79
N ILE A 105 -7.44 8.04 18.08
CA ILE A 105 -6.49 9.17 18.15
C ILE A 105 -6.76 9.99 19.40
N THR A 106 -5.77 10.06 20.27
CA THR A 106 -5.69 10.90 21.46
C THR A 106 -4.45 11.79 21.34
N ASP A 107 -4.26 12.74 22.27
CA ASP A 107 -3.07 13.59 22.30
C ASP A 107 -1.78 12.74 22.46
N ASP A 108 -1.82 11.67 23.27
CA ASP A 108 -0.70 10.75 23.43
C ASP A 108 -0.38 9.99 22.13
N VAL A 109 -1.41 9.58 21.38
CA VAL A 109 -1.24 8.94 20.08
C VAL A 109 -0.65 9.93 19.06
N MET A 110 -1.11 11.17 19.06
CA MET A 110 -0.54 12.23 18.20
C MET A 110 0.95 12.47 18.51
N ALA A 111 1.32 12.57 19.79
CA ALA A 111 2.71 12.69 20.20
C ALA A 111 3.55 11.48 19.77
N ALA A 112 3.02 10.27 19.94
CA ALA A 112 3.70 9.04 19.54
C ALA A 112 3.88 8.92 18.02
N ILE A 113 2.93 9.40 17.20
CA ILE A 113 3.09 9.49 15.74
C ILE A 113 4.16 10.53 15.39
N GLU A 114 4.20 11.66 16.09
CA GLU A 114 5.21 12.71 15.88
C GLU A 114 6.63 12.20 16.16
N GLU A 115 6.82 11.38 17.20
CA GLU A 115 8.10 10.72 17.48
C GLU A 115 8.55 9.77 16.35
N CYS A 116 7.61 9.25 15.54
CA CYS A 116 7.90 8.43 14.37
C CYS A 116 8.25 9.25 13.11
N ASN A 117 8.21 10.59 13.15
CA ASN A 117 8.55 11.43 11.98
C ASN A 117 9.94 11.14 11.39
N PRO A 118 11.01 10.88 12.17
CA PRO A 118 12.31 10.53 11.60
C PRO A 118 12.29 9.23 10.76
N LEU A 119 11.37 8.30 11.04
CA LEU A 119 11.21 7.05 10.29
C LEU A 119 10.46 7.23 8.96
N ALA A 120 9.62 8.26 8.86
CA ALA A 120 8.86 8.59 7.64
C ALA A 120 8.76 10.11 7.42
N PRO A 121 9.88 10.82 7.21
CA PRO A 121 9.92 12.28 7.23
C PRO A 121 9.13 12.94 6.10
N LEU A 122 8.87 12.22 5.00
CA LEU A 122 8.09 12.70 3.87
C LEU A 122 6.57 12.44 4.01
N HIS A 123 6.15 11.63 4.99
CA HIS A 123 4.77 11.15 5.10
C HIS A 123 4.11 11.49 6.44
N ASN A 124 4.69 11.09 7.56
CA ASN A 124 4.07 11.29 8.87
C ASN A 124 3.74 12.75 9.20
N PRO A 125 4.61 13.74 8.89
CA PRO A 125 4.25 15.14 9.12
C PRO A 125 2.98 15.57 8.36
N ALA A 126 2.82 15.11 7.11
CA ALA A 126 1.62 15.42 6.31
C ALA A 126 0.37 14.70 6.88
N ASN A 127 0.53 13.45 7.35
CA ASN A 127 -0.56 12.72 8.00
C ASN A 127 -1.03 13.46 9.27
N LEU A 128 -0.11 13.93 10.12
CA LEU A 128 -0.43 14.72 11.31
C LEU A 128 -1.15 16.04 10.98
N ILE A 129 -0.74 16.74 9.91
CA ILE A 129 -1.43 17.94 9.44
C ILE A 129 -2.87 17.62 9.05
N GLY A 130 -3.10 16.53 8.32
CA GLY A 130 -4.43 16.06 7.95
C GLY A 130 -5.30 15.72 9.15
N ILE A 131 -4.76 15.02 10.16
CA ILE A 131 -5.46 14.69 11.40
C ILE A 131 -5.85 15.97 12.15
N ARG A 132 -4.90 16.88 12.40
CA ARG A 132 -5.15 18.16 13.10
C ARG A 132 -6.20 19.01 12.39
N ALA A 133 -6.21 19.01 11.06
CA ALA A 133 -7.21 19.73 10.28
C ALA A 133 -8.62 19.12 10.46
N CYS A 134 -8.74 17.78 10.45
CA CYS A 134 -10.01 17.11 10.74
C CYS A 134 -10.47 17.36 12.18
N GLN A 135 -9.61 17.27 13.18
CA GLN A 135 -9.93 17.56 14.58
C GLN A 135 -10.49 18.96 14.77
N LYS A 136 -9.90 19.95 14.08
CA LYS A 136 -10.37 21.35 14.13
C LYS A 136 -11.76 21.52 13.52
N LEU A 137 -12.05 20.83 12.41
CA LEU A 137 -13.30 20.98 11.67
C LEU A 137 -14.43 20.09 12.21
N MET A 138 -14.08 18.97 12.84
CA MET A 138 -15.00 17.97 13.37
C MET A 138 -14.58 17.53 14.79
N PRO A 139 -14.61 18.45 15.79
CA PRO A 139 -14.02 18.19 17.11
C PRO A 139 -14.74 17.10 17.93
N SER A 140 -16.00 16.79 17.60
CA SER A 140 -16.81 15.76 18.29
C SER A 140 -16.76 14.40 17.62
N VAL A 141 -16.19 14.31 16.39
CA VAL A 141 -16.16 13.05 15.63
C VAL A 141 -14.93 12.23 16.03
N PRO A 142 -15.09 10.96 16.46
CA PRO A 142 -13.96 10.13 16.82
C PRO A 142 -13.08 9.83 15.60
N MET A 143 -11.76 9.80 15.82
CA MET A 143 -10.77 9.60 14.77
C MET A 143 -9.86 8.43 15.10
N VAL A 144 -9.54 7.62 14.09
CA VAL A 144 -8.71 6.42 14.24
C VAL A 144 -7.50 6.51 13.32
N ALA A 145 -6.32 6.21 13.85
CA ALA A 145 -5.10 6.05 13.07
C ALA A 145 -4.93 4.59 12.65
N VAL A 146 -4.76 4.38 11.35
CA VAL A 146 -4.51 3.06 10.73
C VAL A 146 -3.13 3.12 10.07
N PHE A 147 -2.21 2.28 10.55
CA PHE A 147 -0.80 2.35 10.18
C PHE A 147 -0.44 1.32 9.11
N ASP A 148 0.27 1.76 8.06
CA ASP A 148 0.79 0.86 7.02
C ASP A 148 1.75 -0.20 7.58
N THR A 149 2.43 0.12 8.68
CA THR A 149 3.43 -0.76 9.32
C THR A 149 2.85 -1.69 10.37
N ALA A 150 1.62 -1.44 10.87
CA ALA A 150 1.07 -2.15 12.04
C ALA A 150 0.89 -3.65 11.79
N PHE A 151 0.42 -4.05 10.60
CA PHE A 151 0.23 -5.46 10.25
C PHE A 151 1.52 -6.28 10.34
N HIS A 152 2.66 -5.65 10.08
CA HIS A 152 3.99 -6.29 10.10
C HIS A 152 4.63 -6.34 11.49
N GLN A 153 4.01 -5.77 12.52
CA GLN A 153 4.56 -5.80 13.88
C GLN A 153 4.52 -7.20 14.52
N THR A 154 3.87 -8.16 13.88
CA THR A 154 3.87 -9.58 14.28
C THR A 154 5.07 -10.36 13.77
N MET A 155 5.95 -9.77 12.96
CA MET A 155 7.19 -10.43 12.50
C MET A 155 8.07 -10.85 13.68
N PRO A 156 8.63 -12.06 13.66
CA PRO A 156 9.61 -12.49 14.68
C PRO A 156 10.94 -11.73 14.51
N SER A 157 11.70 -11.63 15.59
CA SER A 157 12.98 -10.90 15.60
C SER A 157 13.97 -11.36 14.53
N VAL A 158 13.98 -12.64 14.20
CA VAL A 158 14.84 -13.21 13.15
C VAL A 158 14.52 -12.67 11.75
N ALA A 159 13.28 -12.18 11.52
CA ALA A 159 12.85 -11.64 10.25
C ALA A 159 13.05 -10.11 10.15
N TYR A 160 12.92 -9.39 11.27
CA TYR A 160 13.03 -7.94 11.26
C TYR A 160 14.41 -7.37 11.60
N THR A 161 15.30 -8.15 12.24
CA THR A 161 16.61 -7.65 12.62
C THR A 161 17.56 -7.64 11.43
N TYR A 162 18.17 -6.50 11.16
CA TYR A 162 19.27 -6.41 10.19
C TYR A 162 20.58 -6.89 10.82
N ALA A 163 21.43 -7.52 10.03
CA ALA A 163 22.76 -7.96 10.46
C ALA A 163 23.75 -6.77 10.52
N LEU A 164 23.40 -5.77 11.32
CA LEU A 164 24.19 -4.59 11.67
C LEU A 164 24.56 -4.66 13.15
N PRO A 165 25.49 -3.81 13.64
CA PRO A 165 25.71 -3.68 15.08
C PRO A 165 24.38 -3.49 15.81
N TYR A 166 24.15 -4.30 16.86
CA TYR A 166 22.81 -4.43 17.47
C TYR A 166 22.33 -3.15 18.16
N GLU A 167 23.25 -2.27 18.54
CA GLU A 167 22.96 -0.94 19.08
C GLU A 167 22.15 -0.06 18.11
N TYR A 168 22.29 -0.20 16.80
CA TYR A 168 21.44 0.54 15.85
C TYR A 168 19.96 0.12 15.92
N TYR A 169 19.72 -1.13 16.34
CA TYR A 169 18.33 -1.52 16.63
C TYR A 169 17.86 -0.99 17.99
N THR A 170 18.66 -1.20 19.06
CA THR A 170 18.23 -0.82 20.41
C THR A 170 18.08 0.68 20.57
N ASP A 171 18.96 1.46 20.00
CA ASP A 171 19.04 2.90 20.21
C ASP A 171 18.29 3.68 19.10
N ASP A 172 18.54 3.31 17.84
CA ASP A 172 18.02 4.04 16.66
C ASP A 172 16.78 3.38 16.04
N LYS A 173 16.32 2.24 16.57
CA LYS A 173 15.16 1.49 16.05
C LYS A 173 15.29 1.04 14.59
N VAL A 174 16.55 0.81 14.15
CA VAL A 174 16.84 0.31 12.80
C VAL A 174 16.48 -1.18 12.71
N ARG A 175 15.34 -1.45 12.08
CA ARG A 175 14.81 -2.78 11.82
C ARG A 175 13.96 -2.77 10.55
N ARG A 176 13.57 -3.97 10.07
CA ARG A 176 12.52 -4.09 9.05
C ARG A 176 11.17 -3.74 9.68
N TYR A 177 10.44 -2.81 9.06
CA TYR A 177 9.07 -2.47 9.44
C TYR A 177 8.05 -3.02 8.45
N GLY A 178 8.31 -2.88 7.16
CA GLY A 178 7.36 -3.22 6.12
C GLY A 178 6.27 -2.17 5.93
N PHE A 179 5.62 -2.20 4.76
CA PHE A 179 4.58 -1.25 4.36
C PHE A 179 3.48 -1.98 3.61
N HIS A 180 2.47 -1.27 3.12
CA HIS A 180 1.26 -1.83 2.51
C HIS A 180 0.49 -2.79 3.46
N GLY A 181 0.70 -2.68 4.76
CA GLY A 181 0.13 -3.60 5.75
C GLY A 181 -1.39 -3.67 5.70
N THR A 182 -2.05 -2.53 5.47
CA THR A 182 -3.51 -2.46 5.30
C THR A 182 -3.98 -3.29 4.11
N SER A 183 -3.28 -3.21 2.97
CA SER A 183 -3.56 -4.01 1.78
C SER A 183 -3.33 -5.50 2.03
N HIS A 184 -2.17 -5.88 2.56
CA HIS A 184 -1.84 -7.27 2.86
C HIS A 184 -2.84 -7.91 3.83
N LYS A 185 -3.25 -7.18 4.86
CA LYS A 185 -4.28 -7.60 5.82
C LYS A 185 -5.62 -7.84 5.12
N TYR A 186 -6.06 -6.88 4.30
CA TYR A 186 -7.31 -6.98 3.57
C TYR A 186 -7.37 -8.22 2.67
N VAL A 187 -6.38 -8.36 1.78
CA VAL A 187 -6.40 -9.46 0.81
C VAL A 187 -6.20 -10.83 1.46
N ALA A 188 -5.53 -10.92 2.62
CA ALA A 188 -5.41 -12.17 3.38
C ALA A 188 -6.77 -12.61 3.94
N GLN A 189 -7.55 -11.68 4.50
CA GLN A 189 -8.92 -11.95 4.98
C GLN A 189 -9.84 -12.37 3.83
N ARG A 190 -9.74 -11.70 2.67
CA ARG A 190 -10.50 -12.06 1.48
C ARG A 190 -10.11 -13.44 0.95
N ALA A 191 -8.83 -13.78 0.94
CA ALA A 191 -8.34 -15.09 0.53
C ALA A 191 -8.89 -16.21 1.43
N ALA A 192 -8.90 -16.02 2.74
CA ALA A 192 -9.49 -16.97 3.69
C ALA A 192 -10.98 -17.20 3.39
N ALA A 193 -11.73 -16.12 3.15
CA ALA A 193 -13.14 -16.20 2.76
C ALA A 193 -13.35 -16.93 1.44
N MET A 194 -12.54 -16.65 0.40
CA MET A 194 -12.59 -17.34 -0.90
C MET A 194 -12.26 -18.83 -0.80
N LEU A 195 -11.32 -19.19 0.08
CA LEU A 195 -10.91 -20.58 0.30
C LEU A 195 -11.87 -21.33 1.24
N GLY A 196 -12.78 -20.62 1.93
CA GLY A 196 -13.70 -21.22 2.90
C GLY A 196 -12.98 -21.86 4.10
N ARG A 197 -11.81 -21.32 4.49
CA ARG A 197 -10.98 -21.84 5.58
C ARG A 197 -10.69 -20.72 6.60
N PRO A 198 -10.58 -21.04 7.89
CA PRO A 198 -10.11 -20.11 8.91
C PRO A 198 -8.73 -19.56 8.56
N ILE A 199 -8.54 -18.25 8.71
CA ILE A 199 -7.27 -17.59 8.36
C ILE A 199 -6.10 -18.10 9.24
N GLU A 200 -6.42 -18.55 10.45
CA GLU A 200 -5.49 -19.10 11.44
C GLU A 200 -4.84 -20.42 10.98
N GLU A 201 -5.44 -21.10 10.00
CA GLU A 201 -4.94 -22.34 9.43
C GLU A 201 -4.18 -22.17 8.11
N LEU A 202 -4.05 -20.91 7.63
CA LEU A 202 -3.54 -20.63 6.29
C LEU A 202 -2.13 -20.05 6.32
N LYS A 203 -1.31 -20.53 5.38
CA LYS A 203 -0.03 -19.93 4.99
C LYS A 203 -0.21 -19.25 3.64
N LEU A 204 -0.13 -17.92 3.62
CA LEU A 204 -0.41 -17.11 2.46
C LEU A 204 0.82 -16.29 2.07
N ILE A 205 1.02 -16.10 0.77
CA ILE A 205 2.00 -15.14 0.24
C ILE A 205 1.22 -14.08 -0.53
N SER A 206 1.24 -12.85 -0.04
CA SER A 206 0.55 -11.72 -0.66
C SER A 206 1.53 -10.86 -1.45
N CYS A 207 1.28 -10.75 -2.75
CA CYS A 207 2.06 -9.98 -3.72
C CYS A 207 1.29 -8.71 -4.09
N HIS A 208 1.56 -7.60 -3.38
CA HIS A 208 1.04 -6.28 -3.71
C HIS A 208 1.95 -5.64 -4.76
N LEU A 209 1.52 -5.68 -6.02
CA LEU A 209 2.32 -5.28 -7.17
C LEU A 209 1.71 -4.06 -7.84
N GLY A 210 2.20 -2.88 -7.47
CA GLY A 210 1.82 -1.59 -8.03
C GLY A 210 3.05 -0.77 -8.43
N ASN A 211 2.93 0.55 -8.49
CA ASN A 211 4.10 1.43 -8.65
C ASN A 211 5.06 1.32 -7.46
N GLY A 212 4.52 1.22 -6.22
CA GLY A 212 5.18 0.62 -5.07
C GLY A 212 4.80 -0.87 -5.01
N SER A 213 5.75 -1.76 -4.69
CA SER A 213 5.51 -3.20 -4.67
C SER A 213 6.13 -3.84 -3.43
N SER A 214 5.40 -4.78 -2.84
CA SER A 214 5.89 -5.61 -1.74
C SER A 214 5.29 -7.00 -1.78
N VAL A 215 6.03 -7.96 -1.24
CA VAL A 215 5.56 -9.32 -1.01
C VAL A 215 5.61 -9.59 0.49
N THR A 216 4.60 -10.25 1.03
CA THR A 216 4.48 -10.53 2.47
C THR A 216 4.15 -11.99 2.68
N ALA A 217 4.88 -12.63 3.60
CA ALA A 217 4.59 -13.96 4.13
C ALA A 217 3.60 -13.82 5.30
N ILE A 218 2.50 -14.55 5.25
CA ILE A 218 1.42 -14.49 6.25
C ILE A 218 1.15 -15.90 6.73
N ASP A 219 1.37 -16.16 8.02
CA ASP A 219 1.11 -17.45 8.65
C ASP A 219 0.10 -17.27 9.79
N GLY A 220 -1.00 -18.01 9.73
CA GLY A 220 -2.07 -17.90 10.72
C GLY A 220 -2.68 -16.49 10.82
N GLY A 221 -2.78 -15.77 9.70
CA GLY A 221 -3.31 -14.40 9.65
C GLY A 221 -2.34 -13.31 10.13
N LYS A 222 -1.09 -13.66 10.45
CA LYS A 222 -0.04 -12.74 10.94
C LYS A 222 1.05 -12.58 9.90
N SER A 223 1.52 -11.34 9.69
CA SER A 223 2.73 -11.10 8.91
C SER A 223 3.94 -11.69 9.62
N VAL A 224 4.66 -12.59 8.97
CA VAL A 224 5.87 -13.23 9.51
C VAL A 224 7.14 -12.79 8.79
N ASP A 225 7.03 -12.23 7.59
CA ASP A 225 8.10 -11.57 6.86
C ASP A 225 7.51 -10.66 5.77
N THR A 226 8.26 -9.66 5.32
CA THR A 226 7.85 -8.76 4.23
C THR A 226 9.05 -8.18 3.51
N SER A 227 8.91 -7.84 2.24
CA SER A 227 10.02 -7.43 1.39
C SER A 227 10.47 -5.98 1.58
N MET A 228 9.56 -5.05 1.87
CA MET A 228 9.97 -3.69 2.23
C MET A 228 10.64 -3.69 3.59
N GLY A 229 11.59 -2.79 3.78
CA GLY A 229 12.51 -2.81 4.92
C GLY A 229 12.24 -1.74 5.96
N PHE A 230 13.32 -1.11 6.42
CA PHE A 230 13.31 0.09 7.24
C PHE A 230 12.57 1.24 6.53
N THR A 231 12.71 1.33 5.21
CA THR A 231 11.99 2.23 4.32
C THR A 231 11.26 1.46 3.22
N PRO A 232 10.35 2.08 2.47
CA PRO A 232 9.70 1.46 1.31
C PRO A 232 10.62 1.26 0.08
N LEU A 233 11.93 1.47 0.22
CA LEU A 233 12.91 1.31 -0.85
C LEU A 233 13.33 -0.15 -1.06
N ALA A 234 13.52 -0.90 0.03
CA ALA A 234 14.01 -2.29 0.01
C ALA A 234 13.01 -3.26 -0.64
N GLY A 235 13.48 -4.42 -1.01
CA GLY A 235 12.72 -5.53 -1.58
C GLY A 235 12.73 -5.55 -3.10
N LEU A 236 11.55 -5.61 -3.70
CA LEU A 236 11.40 -5.65 -5.17
C LEU A 236 11.91 -4.39 -5.85
N PRO A 237 12.48 -4.50 -7.06
CA PRO A 237 12.53 -3.37 -7.97
C PRO A 237 11.09 -2.92 -8.25
N MET A 238 10.84 -1.61 -8.26
CA MET A 238 9.49 -1.05 -8.37
C MET A 238 9.40 -0.13 -9.60
N GLY A 239 8.38 0.68 -9.72
CA GLY A 239 8.27 1.63 -10.83
C GLY A 239 9.51 2.52 -10.98
N THR A 240 9.91 3.16 -9.88
CA THR A 240 11.06 4.09 -9.83
C THR A 240 12.08 3.75 -8.75
N ARG A 241 11.81 2.81 -7.85
CA ARG A 241 12.67 2.42 -6.73
C ARG A 241 13.52 1.22 -7.09
N ALA A 242 14.79 1.24 -6.67
CA ALA A 242 15.75 0.20 -6.99
C ALA A 242 15.41 -1.18 -6.40
N GLY A 243 14.78 -1.22 -5.22
CA GLY A 243 14.69 -2.44 -4.43
C GLY A 243 16.03 -2.78 -3.77
N ASP A 244 16.26 -4.06 -3.51
CA ASP A 244 17.49 -4.54 -2.89
C ASP A 244 18.68 -4.41 -3.86
N ILE A 245 19.74 -3.79 -3.37
CA ILE A 245 21.04 -3.66 -4.08
C ILE A 245 22.19 -3.95 -3.12
N ASP A 246 23.35 -4.22 -3.66
CA ASP A 246 24.59 -4.26 -2.88
C ASP A 246 24.94 -2.84 -2.38
N ALA A 247 25.10 -2.69 -1.07
CA ALA A 247 25.46 -1.41 -0.46
C ALA A 247 26.77 -0.81 -0.97
N GLY A 248 27.73 -1.65 -1.40
CA GLY A 248 28.98 -1.21 -2.01
C GLY A 248 28.80 -0.41 -3.32
N ILE A 249 27.67 -0.59 -3.99
CA ILE A 249 27.32 0.21 -5.19
C ILE A 249 27.17 1.69 -4.85
N LEU A 250 26.70 2.02 -3.65
CA LEU A 250 26.51 3.41 -3.20
C LEU A 250 27.85 4.14 -3.18
N GLU A 251 28.82 3.59 -2.46
CA GLU A 251 30.16 4.18 -2.37
C GLU A 251 30.81 4.30 -3.75
N TYR A 252 30.78 3.23 -4.55
CA TYR A 252 31.36 3.21 -5.90
C TYR A 252 30.80 4.32 -6.81
N LEU A 253 29.47 4.44 -6.90
CA LEU A 253 28.84 5.43 -7.78
C LEU A 253 29.00 6.85 -7.23
N MET A 254 28.92 7.04 -5.93
CA MET A 254 29.10 8.35 -5.29
C MET A 254 30.51 8.90 -5.58
N HIS A 255 31.56 8.08 -5.41
CA HIS A 255 32.91 8.47 -5.73
C HIS A 255 33.13 8.69 -7.23
N LYS A 256 32.65 7.75 -8.08
CA LYS A 256 32.85 7.81 -9.53
C LYS A 256 32.20 9.05 -10.18
N HIS A 257 31.04 9.47 -9.68
CA HIS A 257 30.26 10.57 -10.22
C HIS A 257 30.29 11.84 -9.36
N ASN A 258 31.12 11.87 -8.31
CA ASN A 258 31.16 12.97 -7.34
C ASN A 258 29.77 13.35 -6.82
N MET A 259 29.00 12.36 -6.42
CA MET A 259 27.58 12.48 -6.07
C MET A 259 27.40 12.48 -4.56
N PRO A 260 26.69 13.47 -3.96
CA PRO A 260 26.36 13.43 -2.52
C PRO A 260 25.30 12.37 -2.22
N ILE A 261 25.20 11.95 -0.97
CA ILE A 261 24.29 10.88 -0.55
C ILE A 261 22.83 11.21 -0.84
N GLU A 262 22.41 12.45 -0.71
CA GLU A 262 21.03 12.89 -0.99
C GLU A 262 20.67 12.68 -2.46
N LYS A 263 21.61 12.96 -3.39
CA LYS A 263 21.42 12.68 -4.82
C LYS A 263 21.39 11.18 -5.08
N MET A 264 22.26 10.40 -4.43
CA MET A 264 22.25 8.94 -4.55
C MET A 264 20.92 8.35 -4.09
N LEU A 265 20.40 8.80 -2.94
CA LEU A 265 19.09 8.37 -2.45
C LEU A 265 17.94 8.81 -3.39
N SER A 266 18.05 9.98 -4.02
CA SER A 266 17.09 10.40 -5.05
C SER A 266 17.11 9.46 -6.26
N VAL A 267 18.32 9.07 -6.74
CA VAL A 267 18.47 8.08 -7.83
C VAL A 267 17.79 6.76 -7.47
N LEU A 268 18.04 6.23 -6.26
CA LEU A 268 17.47 4.95 -5.82
C LEU A 268 15.95 4.98 -5.68
N ASN A 269 15.37 6.12 -5.30
CA ASN A 269 13.93 6.24 -5.06
C ASN A 269 13.13 6.69 -6.30
N LYS A 270 13.71 7.49 -7.21
CA LYS A 270 12.97 8.20 -8.26
C LYS A 270 13.43 7.91 -9.68
N GLU A 271 14.67 7.40 -9.87
CA GLU A 271 15.30 7.28 -11.17
C GLU A 271 15.71 5.82 -11.49
N SER A 272 15.38 4.89 -10.61
CA SER A 272 15.74 3.47 -10.65
C SER A 272 14.53 2.58 -10.99
N GLY A 273 14.53 1.34 -10.53
CA GLY A 273 13.46 0.39 -10.80
C GLY A 273 13.30 0.07 -12.27
N VAL A 274 12.07 -0.24 -12.67
CA VAL A 274 11.79 -0.56 -14.09
C VAL A 274 11.96 0.65 -14.99
N LEU A 275 11.75 1.88 -14.48
CA LEU A 275 12.08 3.13 -15.18
C LEU A 275 13.58 3.20 -15.49
N GLY A 276 14.43 3.00 -14.49
CA GLY A 276 15.88 3.10 -14.64
C GLY A 276 16.46 2.05 -15.59
N ILE A 277 15.97 0.82 -15.52
CA ILE A 277 16.37 -0.28 -16.38
C ILE A 277 15.92 -0.01 -17.83
N SER A 278 14.65 0.32 -18.02
CA SER A 278 14.05 0.50 -19.35
C SER A 278 14.49 1.79 -20.04
N GLY A 279 14.60 2.87 -19.28
CA GLY A 279 14.75 4.22 -19.82
C GLY A 279 13.49 4.73 -20.54
N VAL A 280 12.33 4.10 -20.33
CA VAL A 280 11.06 4.39 -21.03
C VAL A 280 10.02 4.96 -20.07
N SER A 281 9.58 4.16 -19.09
CA SER A 281 8.48 4.50 -18.20
C SER A 281 8.56 3.70 -16.91
N SER A 282 7.87 4.18 -15.87
CA SER A 282 7.56 3.41 -14.65
C SER A 282 6.26 2.64 -14.77
N ASP A 283 5.47 2.85 -15.82
CA ASP A 283 4.19 2.19 -16.07
C ASP A 283 4.40 0.88 -16.86
N PHE A 284 3.96 -0.23 -16.30
CA PHE A 284 4.10 -1.55 -16.93
C PHE A 284 3.39 -1.65 -18.28
N ARG A 285 2.31 -0.91 -18.50
CA ARG A 285 1.59 -0.87 -19.78
C ARG A 285 2.47 -0.30 -20.90
N ASP A 286 3.22 0.76 -20.60
CA ASP A 286 4.16 1.38 -21.53
C ASP A 286 5.34 0.45 -21.80
N LEU A 287 5.82 -0.25 -20.75
CA LEU A 287 6.92 -1.21 -20.88
C LEU A 287 6.53 -2.41 -21.74
N GLU A 288 5.33 -2.95 -21.55
CA GLU A 288 4.80 -4.05 -22.36
C GLU A 288 4.65 -3.62 -23.84
N ALA A 289 4.12 -2.40 -24.07
CA ALA A 289 4.01 -1.85 -25.42
C ALA A 289 5.36 -1.68 -26.09
N ALA A 290 6.34 -1.08 -25.38
CA ALA A 290 7.70 -0.89 -25.87
C ALA A 290 8.42 -2.22 -26.12
N GLY A 291 8.27 -3.20 -25.24
CA GLY A 291 8.84 -4.55 -25.39
C GLY A 291 8.31 -5.27 -26.63
N LYS A 292 7.00 -5.19 -26.89
CA LYS A 292 6.37 -5.73 -28.11
C LYS A 292 6.88 -5.06 -29.39
N GLN A 293 7.31 -3.79 -29.32
CA GLN A 293 7.94 -3.04 -30.42
C GLN A 293 9.44 -3.32 -30.56
N GLY A 294 10.01 -4.26 -29.79
CA GLY A 294 11.40 -4.66 -29.87
C GLY A 294 12.36 -3.92 -28.93
N ASN A 295 11.86 -3.13 -27.98
CA ASN A 295 12.71 -2.51 -26.96
C ASN A 295 13.21 -3.55 -25.95
N ALA A 296 14.46 -3.98 -26.11
CA ALA A 296 15.07 -5.04 -25.29
C ALA A 296 15.20 -4.63 -23.82
N ARG A 297 15.44 -3.34 -23.51
CA ARG A 297 15.56 -2.85 -22.13
C ARG A 297 14.20 -2.82 -21.42
N ALA A 298 13.12 -2.47 -22.11
CA ALA A 298 11.77 -2.53 -21.56
C ALA A 298 11.38 -3.99 -21.24
N ALA A 299 11.66 -4.92 -22.15
CA ALA A 299 11.44 -6.35 -21.89
C ALA A 299 12.29 -6.87 -20.73
N LEU A 300 13.56 -6.45 -20.63
CA LEU A 300 14.43 -6.81 -19.51
C LEU A 300 13.91 -6.27 -18.18
N ALA A 301 13.44 -5.02 -18.13
CA ALA A 301 12.92 -4.41 -16.91
C ALA A 301 11.75 -5.22 -16.32
N ILE A 302 10.81 -5.65 -17.17
CA ILE A 302 9.68 -6.50 -16.77
C ILE A 302 10.20 -7.83 -16.22
N LYS A 303 11.12 -8.50 -16.91
CA LYS A 303 11.69 -9.79 -16.48
C LYS A 303 12.43 -9.70 -15.14
N VAL A 304 13.17 -8.60 -14.90
CA VAL A 304 13.87 -8.38 -13.61
C VAL A 304 12.87 -8.25 -12.49
N PHE A 305 11.77 -7.55 -12.71
CA PHE A 305 10.68 -7.43 -11.74
C PHE A 305 10.03 -8.80 -11.45
N GLU A 306 9.60 -9.51 -12.49
CA GLU A 306 8.94 -10.82 -12.38
C GLU A 306 9.83 -11.86 -11.69
N TYR A 307 11.12 -11.86 -12.01
CA TYR A 307 12.11 -12.72 -11.36
C TYR A 307 12.26 -12.40 -9.87
N GLY A 308 12.24 -11.11 -9.51
CA GLY A 308 12.23 -10.69 -8.11
C GLY A 308 11.01 -11.19 -7.35
N VAL A 309 9.82 -11.10 -7.94
CA VAL A 309 8.58 -11.63 -7.34
C VAL A 309 8.68 -13.14 -7.13
N LYS A 310 9.09 -13.88 -8.16
CA LYS A 310 9.30 -15.34 -8.09
C LYS A 310 10.23 -15.74 -6.95
N LYS A 311 11.37 -15.08 -6.81
CA LYS A 311 12.35 -15.34 -5.75
C LYS A 311 11.74 -15.12 -4.36
N LEU A 312 10.99 -14.05 -4.16
CA LEU A 312 10.36 -13.77 -2.87
C LEU A 312 9.27 -14.77 -2.54
N ILE A 313 8.46 -15.19 -3.51
CA ILE A 313 7.49 -16.29 -3.32
C ILE A 313 8.20 -17.54 -2.83
N GLY A 314 9.26 -17.96 -3.51
CA GLY A 314 10.03 -19.16 -3.12
C GLY A 314 10.67 -19.04 -1.75
N SER A 315 11.27 -17.88 -1.43
CA SER A 315 11.91 -17.64 -0.13
C SER A 315 10.91 -17.65 1.02
N TYR A 316 9.73 -17.06 0.82
CA TYR A 316 8.70 -16.99 1.86
C TYR A 316 7.98 -18.32 2.06
N ALA A 317 7.77 -19.10 1.00
CA ALA A 317 7.29 -20.47 1.13
C ALA A 317 8.26 -21.33 1.95
N ALA A 318 9.58 -21.16 1.73
CA ALA A 318 10.60 -21.83 2.52
C ALA A 318 10.60 -21.34 3.98
N ALA A 319 10.52 -20.05 4.23
CA ALA A 319 10.49 -19.45 5.57
C ALA A 319 9.29 -19.94 6.40
N MET A 320 8.13 -20.13 5.77
CA MET A 320 6.92 -20.62 6.43
C MET A 320 6.83 -22.17 6.48
N GLY A 321 7.74 -22.89 5.79
CA GLY A 321 7.66 -24.35 5.66
C GLY A 321 6.45 -24.83 4.85
N GLY A 322 6.03 -24.06 3.85
CA GLY A 322 4.92 -24.36 2.94
C GLY A 322 4.09 -23.10 2.61
N VAL A 323 3.13 -23.29 1.71
CA VAL A 323 2.18 -22.24 1.30
C VAL A 323 0.88 -22.88 0.84
N ASP A 324 -0.26 -22.30 1.27
CA ASP A 324 -1.60 -22.71 0.82
C ASP A 324 -2.06 -21.91 -0.39
N ALA A 325 -1.78 -20.60 -0.40
CA ALA A 325 -2.15 -19.74 -1.52
C ALA A 325 -1.19 -18.56 -1.74
N ILE A 326 -1.05 -18.18 -3.02
CA ILE A 326 -0.37 -16.97 -3.49
C ILE A 326 -1.45 -15.99 -3.95
N ILE A 327 -1.37 -14.74 -3.49
CA ILE A 327 -2.35 -13.69 -3.78
C ILE A 327 -1.68 -12.60 -4.59
N PHE A 328 -2.25 -12.25 -5.73
CA PHE A 328 -1.84 -11.11 -6.55
C PHE A 328 -2.84 -9.97 -6.38
N THR A 329 -2.33 -8.78 -6.08
CA THR A 329 -3.14 -7.58 -5.83
C THR A 329 -2.43 -6.32 -6.30
N ALA A 330 -3.11 -5.18 -6.24
CA ALA A 330 -2.70 -3.88 -6.77
C ALA A 330 -2.55 -3.86 -8.32
N GLY A 331 -2.23 -2.71 -8.87
CA GLY A 331 -2.39 -2.43 -10.30
C GLY A 331 -1.80 -3.47 -11.26
N VAL A 332 -0.55 -3.88 -11.07
CA VAL A 332 0.12 -4.92 -11.88
C VAL A 332 -0.38 -6.31 -11.49
N GLY A 333 -0.52 -6.58 -10.18
CA GLY A 333 -1.00 -7.87 -9.68
C GLY A 333 -2.42 -8.20 -10.16
N GLU A 334 -3.32 -7.22 -10.17
CA GLU A 334 -4.72 -7.37 -10.58
C GLU A 334 -4.89 -7.47 -12.10
N ASN A 335 -4.11 -6.70 -12.87
CA ASN A 335 -4.33 -6.50 -14.30
C ASN A 335 -3.29 -7.16 -15.20
N GLY A 336 -2.11 -7.51 -14.68
CA GLY A 336 -0.98 -8.07 -15.43
C GLY A 336 -1.01 -9.59 -15.49
N GLY A 337 -1.88 -10.20 -16.31
CA GLY A 337 -1.94 -11.66 -16.46
C GLY A 337 -0.62 -12.28 -16.90
N SER A 338 0.11 -11.65 -17.84
CA SER A 338 1.45 -12.06 -18.28
C SER A 338 2.45 -12.04 -17.12
N ASN A 339 2.43 -10.95 -16.33
CA ASN A 339 3.33 -10.79 -15.19
C ASN A 339 3.06 -11.86 -14.11
N ARG A 340 1.77 -12.16 -13.82
CA ARG A 340 1.43 -13.24 -12.88
C ARG A 340 1.92 -14.60 -13.38
N ALA A 341 1.67 -14.91 -14.66
CA ALA A 341 2.10 -16.17 -15.25
C ALA A 341 3.61 -16.36 -15.16
N GLU A 342 4.40 -15.32 -15.48
CA GLU A 342 5.86 -15.40 -15.43
C GLU A 342 6.38 -15.48 -13.98
N ALA A 343 5.76 -14.72 -13.06
CA ALA A 343 6.13 -14.75 -11.64
C ALA A 343 5.95 -16.13 -10.99
N VAL A 344 5.00 -16.95 -11.46
CA VAL A 344 4.78 -18.30 -10.92
C VAL A 344 5.31 -19.42 -11.82
N SER A 345 5.76 -19.12 -13.02
CA SER A 345 6.40 -20.08 -13.93
C SER A 345 7.60 -20.73 -13.28
N GLY A 346 7.69 -22.06 -13.30
CA GLY A 346 8.75 -22.82 -12.63
C GLY A 346 8.53 -23.07 -11.14
N LEU A 347 7.35 -22.67 -10.59
CA LEU A 347 6.95 -23.00 -9.22
C LEU A 347 6.01 -24.22 -9.13
N GLU A 348 5.87 -24.97 -10.22
CA GLU A 348 5.04 -26.18 -10.29
C GLU A 348 5.50 -27.25 -9.29
N PHE A 349 6.78 -27.29 -8.95
CA PHE A 349 7.32 -28.18 -7.91
C PHE A 349 6.74 -27.90 -6.52
N MET A 350 6.21 -26.69 -6.28
CA MET A 350 5.52 -26.31 -5.05
C MET A 350 4.02 -26.63 -5.09
N GLY A 351 3.51 -27.08 -6.25
CA GLY A 351 2.10 -27.34 -6.47
C GLY A 351 1.32 -26.15 -7.06
N VAL A 352 2.02 -25.11 -7.50
CA VAL A 352 1.41 -23.94 -8.18
C VAL A 352 1.13 -24.32 -9.63
N LYS A 353 -0.12 -24.17 -10.06
CA LYS A 353 -0.53 -24.30 -11.47
C LYS A 353 -1.63 -23.30 -11.74
N ILE A 354 -1.50 -22.50 -12.79
CA ILE A 354 -2.52 -21.50 -13.17
C ILE A 354 -3.25 -21.94 -14.45
N ASP A 355 -4.53 -21.57 -14.51
CA ASP A 355 -5.37 -21.72 -15.69
C ASP A 355 -5.17 -20.48 -16.60
N PRO A 356 -4.70 -20.64 -17.85
CA PRO A 356 -4.42 -19.50 -18.74
C PRO A 356 -5.66 -18.67 -19.07
N GLU A 357 -6.84 -19.28 -19.15
CA GLU A 357 -8.08 -18.53 -19.48
C GLU A 357 -8.58 -17.74 -18.27
N LYS A 358 -8.61 -18.34 -17.09
CA LYS A 358 -8.95 -17.63 -15.85
C LYS A 358 -7.97 -16.49 -15.58
N ASN A 359 -6.67 -16.68 -15.88
CA ASN A 359 -5.63 -15.65 -15.68
C ASN A 359 -5.81 -14.41 -16.58
N LYS A 360 -6.64 -14.44 -17.62
CA LYS A 360 -6.99 -13.28 -18.45
C LYS A 360 -8.00 -12.35 -17.81
N LEU A 361 -8.75 -12.83 -16.81
CA LEU A 361 -9.81 -12.07 -16.16
C LEU A 361 -9.21 -10.96 -15.28
N ARG A 362 -9.94 -9.84 -15.14
CA ARG A 362 -9.49 -8.61 -14.46
C ARG A 362 -10.61 -8.02 -13.62
N GLY A 363 -10.25 -7.19 -12.64
CA GLY A 363 -11.18 -6.36 -11.89
C GLY A 363 -12.14 -7.08 -10.96
N GLN A 364 -11.87 -8.34 -10.62
CA GLN A 364 -12.71 -9.14 -9.74
C GLN A 364 -11.87 -10.10 -8.91
N GLU A 365 -12.43 -10.58 -7.80
CA GLU A 365 -11.86 -11.69 -7.05
C GLU A 365 -12.00 -12.98 -7.83
N ILE A 366 -10.90 -13.69 -8.04
CA ILE A 366 -10.89 -14.94 -8.79
C ILE A 366 -9.77 -15.87 -8.34
N ASP A 367 -10.08 -17.14 -8.28
CA ASP A 367 -9.12 -18.23 -8.18
C ASP A 367 -8.71 -18.66 -9.60
N ILE A 368 -7.49 -18.31 -9.98
CA ILE A 368 -6.91 -18.60 -11.30
C ILE A 368 -6.16 -19.94 -11.35
N SER A 369 -6.28 -20.77 -10.32
CA SER A 369 -5.62 -22.07 -10.28
C SER A 369 -6.20 -23.01 -11.32
N ALA A 370 -5.32 -23.80 -11.94
CA ALA A 370 -5.68 -24.93 -12.80
C ALA A 370 -6.12 -26.15 -11.96
N GLU A 371 -6.73 -27.12 -12.63
CA GLU A 371 -7.05 -28.40 -12.03
C GLU A 371 -5.77 -29.12 -11.54
N GLY A 372 -5.84 -29.72 -10.37
CA GLY A 372 -4.71 -30.40 -9.72
C GLY A 372 -3.67 -29.49 -9.09
N ALA A 373 -3.90 -28.17 -9.02
CA ALA A 373 -3.07 -27.27 -8.21
C ALA A 373 -3.31 -27.54 -6.72
N THR A 374 -2.24 -27.78 -5.96
CA THR A 374 -2.30 -27.92 -4.49
C THR A 374 -2.06 -26.60 -3.76
N VAL A 375 -1.35 -25.67 -4.39
CA VAL A 375 -1.23 -24.26 -3.95
C VAL A 375 -2.15 -23.42 -4.82
N ARG A 376 -3.07 -22.69 -4.18
CA ARG A 376 -4.02 -21.84 -4.91
C ARG A 376 -3.35 -20.54 -5.35
N THR A 377 -3.76 -20.02 -6.48
CA THR A 377 -3.32 -18.70 -6.98
C THR A 377 -4.53 -17.81 -7.14
N LEU A 378 -4.59 -16.76 -6.34
CA LEU A 378 -5.75 -15.88 -6.24
C LEU A 378 -5.41 -14.48 -6.79
N VAL A 379 -6.35 -13.87 -7.48
CA VAL A 379 -6.33 -12.44 -7.79
C VAL A 379 -7.40 -11.77 -6.94
N ILE A 380 -6.99 -10.82 -6.12
CA ILE A 380 -7.89 -10.15 -5.18
C ILE A 380 -7.63 -8.64 -5.28
N PRO A 381 -8.54 -7.84 -5.85
CA PRO A 381 -8.42 -6.39 -5.84
C PRO A 381 -8.32 -5.85 -4.42
N THR A 382 -7.26 -5.05 -4.15
CA THR A 382 -7.12 -4.43 -2.85
C THR A 382 -8.15 -3.32 -2.64
N ASN A 383 -8.56 -3.14 -1.38
CA ASN A 383 -9.45 -2.07 -0.97
C ASN A 383 -9.01 -1.53 0.40
N GLU A 384 -7.95 -0.71 0.38
CA GLU A 384 -7.36 -0.17 1.60
C GLU A 384 -8.33 0.78 2.32
N GLU A 385 -9.12 1.56 1.58
CA GLU A 385 -10.10 2.47 2.16
C GLU A 385 -11.19 1.70 2.92
N LEU A 386 -11.66 0.59 2.37
CA LEU A 386 -12.61 -0.29 3.08
C LEU A 386 -11.97 -0.89 4.34
N MET A 387 -10.73 -1.35 4.26
CA MET A 387 -10.04 -1.91 5.42
C MET A 387 -9.85 -0.87 6.52
N ILE A 388 -9.47 0.36 6.17
CA ILE A 388 -9.39 1.49 7.11
C ILE A 388 -10.75 1.76 7.76
N ALA A 389 -11.81 1.78 6.97
CA ALA A 389 -13.16 2.00 7.48
C ALA A 389 -13.61 0.87 8.42
N MET A 390 -13.32 -0.39 8.08
CA MET A 390 -13.64 -1.54 8.95
C MET A 390 -12.88 -1.48 10.29
N ASP A 391 -11.60 -1.18 10.27
CA ASP A 391 -10.79 -1.01 11.48
C ASP A 391 -11.31 0.17 12.32
N THR A 392 -11.67 1.28 11.66
CA THR A 392 -12.24 2.46 12.32
C THR A 392 -13.56 2.12 13.03
N ALA A 393 -14.48 1.48 12.30
CA ALA A 393 -15.77 1.06 12.86
C ALA A 393 -15.61 0.10 14.04
N ALA A 394 -14.71 -0.87 13.95
CA ALA A 394 -14.45 -1.82 15.02
C ALA A 394 -13.92 -1.16 16.30
N ILE A 395 -13.08 -0.11 16.16
CA ILE A 395 -12.51 0.60 17.31
C ILE A 395 -13.52 1.55 17.96
N VAL A 396 -14.33 2.23 17.15
CA VAL A 396 -15.31 3.20 17.66
C VAL A 396 -16.50 2.51 18.34
N ASN A 397 -16.83 1.27 17.94
CA ASN A 397 -17.91 0.47 18.54
C ASN A 397 -17.44 -0.39 19.73
N ALA A 398 -16.15 -0.43 20.06
CA ALA A 398 -15.61 -1.23 21.17
C ALA A 398 -15.68 -0.48 22.50
#